data_433a77cc02feee2bff1a3a4d01d2d45d
#
_entry.id   433a77cc02feee2bff1a3a4d01d2d45d
#
_cell.length_a   1.000
_cell.length_b   1.000
_cell.length_c   1.000
_cell.angle_alpha   90.00
_cell.angle_beta   90.00
_cell.angle_gamma   90.00
#
_symmetry.space_group_name_H-M   'P 1'
#
loop_
_entity.id
_entity.type
_entity.pdbx_description
1 polymer ?
#
loop_
_entity_poly.entity_id
_entity_poly.type
_entity_poly.pdbx_seq_one_letter_code
_entity_poly.pdbx_strand_id
1 'polypeptide(L)'
;MLWRWREVAVALVVVALLGWWAVSSFGVMRWIALGFTGLAIVFAVAAVQRARFAHKGDGYGSVEVDEGVVSYFTPYTGGQVEIDAMTCVTLLPAVKGPAHWQFDAPGQPPLLIPLDAFGADRLFDVFVTLDGIETEKMLRQIKQTPDHPVVIWRKRTALLR
;
A
#
# COMPACT_ATOMS: atom_id res chain seq x y z
N MET A 1 -4.15 12.42 -5.07
CA MET A 1 -4.39 12.85 -3.67
C MET A 1 -5.72 13.59 -3.48
N LEU A 2 -6.18 14.39 -4.42
CA LEU A 2 -7.44 15.16 -4.37
C LEU A 2 -8.73 14.31 -4.43
N TRP A 3 -8.69 13.13 -5.05
CA TRP A 3 -9.90 12.33 -5.24
C TRP A 3 -10.40 11.65 -3.94
N ARG A 4 -9.54 11.29 -3.04
CA ARG A 4 -9.86 10.67 -1.73
C ARG A 4 -10.63 11.61 -0.80
N TRP A 5 -10.35 12.91 -0.86
CA TRP A 5 -11.03 13.92 -0.03
C TRP A 5 -12.38 14.37 -0.60
N ARG A 6 -12.69 14.01 -1.86
CA ARG A 6 -14.00 14.33 -2.47
C ARG A 6 -15.15 13.68 -1.70
N GLU A 7 -15.02 12.41 -1.30
CA GLU A 7 -16.05 11.70 -0.52
C GLU A 7 -16.27 12.38 0.83
N VAL A 8 -15.21 12.77 1.51
CA VAL A 8 -15.29 13.49 2.78
C VAL A 8 -15.92 14.87 2.58
N ALA A 9 -15.52 15.60 1.54
CA ALA A 9 -16.09 16.91 1.22
C ALA A 9 -17.59 16.81 0.91
N VAL A 10 -18.00 15.84 0.11
CA VAL A 10 -19.43 15.60 -0.19
C VAL A 10 -20.21 15.24 1.08
N ALA A 11 -19.66 14.37 1.92
CA ALA A 11 -20.31 13.99 3.17
C ALA A 11 -20.50 15.21 4.11
N LEU A 12 -19.50 16.10 4.21
CA LEU A 12 -19.60 17.32 5.00
C LEU A 12 -20.65 18.29 4.46
N VAL A 13 -20.74 18.44 3.13
CA VAL A 13 -21.76 19.28 2.48
C VAL A 13 -23.16 18.74 2.78
N VAL A 14 -23.34 17.41 2.70
CA VAL A 14 -24.63 16.77 3.00
C VAL A 14 -25.03 16.98 4.46
N VAL A 15 -24.08 16.83 5.41
CA VAL A 15 -24.33 17.10 6.83
C VAL A 15 -24.72 18.55 7.04
N ALA A 16 -24.03 19.50 6.39
CA ALA A 16 -24.34 20.92 6.51
C ALA A 16 -25.76 21.28 5.98
N LEU A 17 -26.13 20.72 4.82
CA LEU A 17 -27.46 20.92 4.22
C LEU A 17 -28.58 20.33 5.08
N LEU A 18 -28.40 19.10 5.58
CA LEU A 18 -29.38 18.44 6.45
C LEU A 18 -29.49 19.16 7.80
N GLY A 19 -28.39 19.63 8.36
CA GLY A 19 -28.38 20.44 9.57
C GLY A 19 -29.11 21.77 9.39
N TRP A 20 -28.87 22.45 8.27
CA TRP A 20 -29.61 23.68 7.91
C TRP A 20 -31.12 23.40 7.80
N TRP A 21 -31.49 22.31 7.13
CA TRP A 21 -32.90 21.93 7.01
C TRP A 21 -33.53 21.62 8.38
N ALA A 22 -32.81 20.92 9.27
CA ALA A 22 -33.31 20.60 10.62
C ALA A 22 -33.56 21.85 11.47
N VAL A 23 -32.73 22.90 11.34
CA VAL A 23 -32.88 24.17 12.06
C VAL A 23 -34.06 24.98 11.48
N SER A 24 -34.25 24.90 10.15
CA SER A 24 -35.30 25.69 9.46
C SER A 24 -36.68 25.02 9.51
N SER A 25 -36.78 23.76 9.96
CA SER A 25 -38.04 22.99 10.00
C SER A 25 -38.70 23.07 11.38
N PHE A 26 -40.05 22.95 11.38
CA PHE A 26 -40.85 22.98 12.60
C PHE A 26 -41.70 21.70 12.73
N GLY A 27 -42.11 21.41 13.96
CA GLY A 27 -42.97 20.25 14.25
C GLY A 27 -42.33 18.90 13.98
N VAL A 28 -43.08 17.96 13.46
CA VAL A 28 -42.63 16.57 13.19
C VAL A 28 -41.47 16.54 12.17
N MET A 29 -41.50 17.45 11.19
CA MET A 29 -40.46 17.54 10.16
C MET A 29 -39.08 17.80 10.73
N ARG A 30 -38.98 18.55 11.82
CA ARG A 30 -37.73 18.79 12.55
C ARG A 30 -37.12 17.50 13.09
N TRP A 31 -37.93 16.61 13.66
CA TRP A 31 -37.45 15.34 14.21
C TRP A 31 -36.94 14.39 13.11
N ILE A 32 -37.64 14.37 11.95
CA ILE A 32 -37.19 13.62 10.79
C ILE A 32 -35.85 14.16 10.27
N ALA A 33 -35.74 15.48 10.12
CA ALA A 33 -34.50 16.10 9.66
C ALA A 33 -33.33 15.86 10.62
N LEU A 34 -33.54 15.89 11.95
CA LEU A 34 -32.52 15.53 12.94
C LEU A 34 -32.09 14.08 12.82
N GLY A 35 -33.01 13.13 12.56
CA GLY A 35 -32.68 11.73 12.33
C GLY A 35 -31.76 11.55 11.10
N PHE A 36 -32.10 12.20 9.97
CA PHE A 36 -31.26 12.17 8.78
C PHE A 36 -29.90 12.84 8.99
N THR A 37 -29.84 13.94 9.75
CA THR A 37 -28.57 14.60 10.10
C THR A 37 -27.68 13.67 10.93
N GLY A 38 -28.25 12.98 11.93
CA GLY A 38 -27.52 11.99 12.72
C GLY A 38 -26.95 10.86 11.88
N LEU A 39 -27.76 10.31 10.96
CA LEU A 39 -27.29 9.28 10.02
C LEU A 39 -26.17 9.79 9.11
N ALA A 40 -26.30 11.00 8.58
CA ALA A 40 -25.28 11.61 7.72
C ALA A 40 -23.95 11.83 8.48
N ILE A 41 -23.99 12.18 9.75
CA ILE A 41 -22.79 12.29 10.60
C ILE A 41 -22.09 10.93 10.73
N VAL A 42 -22.84 9.85 10.97
CA VAL A 42 -22.27 8.49 11.04
C VAL A 42 -21.56 8.12 9.74
N PHE A 43 -22.16 8.39 8.59
CA PHE A 43 -21.54 8.16 7.28
C PHE A 43 -20.30 9.04 7.05
N ALA A 44 -20.34 10.31 7.49
CA ALA A 44 -19.19 11.20 7.40
C ALA A 44 -18.01 10.70 8.24
N VAL A 45 -18.26 10.24 9.47
CA VAL A 45 -17.23 9.63 10.33
C VAL A 45 -16.67 8.37 9.69
N ALA A 46 -17.51 7.50 9.14
CA ALA A 46 -17.07 6.30 8.43
C ALA A 46 -16.23 6.64 7.19
N ALA A 47 -16.59 7.68 6.43
CA ALA A 47 -15.82 8.15 5.28
C ALA A 47 -14.45 8.69 5.70
N VAL A 48 -14.38 9.46 6.79
CA VAL A 48 -13.10 9.94 7.34
C VAL A 48 -12.24 8.78 7.83
N GLN A 49 -12.80 7.83 8.55
CA GLN A 49 -12.08 6.63 8.99
C GLN A 49 -11.53 5.86 7.79
N ARG A 50 -12.36 5.60 6.77
CA ARG A 50 -11.91 4.94 5.54
C ARG A 50 -10.80 5.72 4.84
N ALA A 51 -10.88 7.06 4.77
CA ALA A 51 -9.84 7.89 4.20
C ALA A 51 -8.53 7.88 5.02
N ARG A 52 -8.60 7.75 6.34
CA ARG A 52 -7.43 7.65 7.23
C ARG A 52 -6.79 6.28 7.19
N PHE A 53 -7.58 5.21 7.13
CA PHE A 53 -7.12 3.82 7.12
C PHE A 53 -6.89 3.25 5.72
N ALA A 54 -7.28 3.96 4.65
CA ALA A 54 -6.81 3.63 3.32
C ALA A 54 -5.29 3.82 3.29
N HIS A 55 -4.57 2.73 3.52
CA HIS A 55 -3.12 2.70 3.51
C HIS A 55 -2.57 3.21 2.17
N LYS A 56 -1.33 3.70 2.17
CA LYS A 56 -0.63 4.24 1.00
C LYS A 56 -0.42 3.25 -0.16
N GLY A 57 -0.88 2.01 -0.04
CA GLY A 57 -0.80 0.99 -1.07
C GLY A 57 -2.09 0.97 -1.91
N ASP A 58 -2.22 1.84 -2.90
CA ASP A 58 -3.22 1.71 -3.97
C ASP A 58 -2.77 0.69 -5.04
N GLY A 59 -1.66 -0.01 -4.79
CA GLY A 59 -1.07 -0.99 -5.69
C GLY A 59 -1.84 -2.32 -5.70
N TYR A 60 -1.74 -3.02 -6.82
CA TYR A 60 -2.30 -4.34 -6.99
C TYR A 60 -1.62 -5.33 -6.03
N GLY A 61 -2.42 -6.06 -5.26
CA GLY A 61 -1.96 -7.16 -4.42
C GLY A 61 -1.54 -6.78 -3.00
N SER A 62 -1.35 -7.81 -2.19
CA SER A 62 -0.94 -7.73 -0.79
C SER A 62 0.35 -8.49 -0.55
N VAL A 63 1.25 -7.87 0.19
CA VAL A 63 2.50 -8.49 0.66
C VAL A 63 2.31 -8.91 2.10
N GLU A 64 2.65 -10.15 2.40
CA GLU A 64 2.71 -10.70 3.72
C GLU A 64 4.11 -11.26 3.98
N VAL A 65 4.65 -10.97 5.14
CA VAL A 65 5.94 -11.50 5.59
C VAL A 65 5.68 -12.25 6.88
N ASP A 66 5.87 -13.55 6.83
CA ASP A 66 5.65 -14.43 7.96
C ASP A 66 6.68 -15.56 7.97
N GLU A 67 7.21 -15.90 9.15
CA GLU A 67 8.14 -17.01 9.40
C GLU A 67 9.31 -17.13 8.40
N GLY A 68 9.86 -15.99 7.94
CA GLY A 68 10.97 -16.00 6.99
C GLY A 68 10.58 -16.19 5.54
N VAL A 69 9.27 -16.10 5.23
CA VAL A 69 8.73 -16.19 3.87
C VAL A 69 8.09 -14.86 3.48
N VAL A 70 8.42 -14.37 2.31
CA VAL A 70 7.74 -13.25 1.66
C VAL A 70 6.70 -13.82 0.71
N SER A 71 5.43 -13.53 0.97
CA SER A 71 4.30 -13.94 0.13
C SER A 71 3.67 -12.73 -0.53
N TYR A 72 3.35 -12.84 -1.81
CA TYR A 72 2.65 -11.82 -2.56
C TYR A 72 1.38 -12.39 -3.18
N PHE A 73 0.25 -11.79 -2.89
CA PHE A 73 -1.06 -12.25 -3.33
C PHE A 73 -1.73 -11.20 -4.21
N THR A 74 -2.19 -11.65 -5.37
CA THR A 74 -3.07 -10.88 -6.26
C THR A 74 -4.28 -11.74 -6.65
N PRO A 75 -5.37 -11.17 -7.19
CA PRO A 75 -6.53 -11.95 -7.62
C PRO A 75 -6.23 -12.98 -8.73
N TYR A 76 -5.16 -12.79 -9.48
CA TYR A 76 -4.85 -13.63 -10.66
C TYR A 76 -3.50 -14.31 -10.59
N THR A 77 -2.57 -13.76 -9.84
CA THR A 77 -1.20 -14.28 -9.72
C THR A 77 -0.73 -14.08 -8.29
N GLY A 78 0.23 -14.86 -7.90
CA GLY A 78 0.86 -14.75 -6.59
C GLY A 78 2.11 -15.60 -6.57
N GLY A 79 2.86 -15.48 -5.50
CA GLY A 79 4.06 -16.27 -5.30
C GLY A 79 4.61 -16.05 -3.91
N GLN A 80 5.53 -16.90 -3.55
CA GLN A 80 6.23 -16.83 -2.28
C GLN A 80 7.72 -17.07 -2.50
N VAL A 81 8.53 -16.49 -1.64
CA VAL A 81 9.97 -16.69 -1.65
C VAL A 81 10.48 -16.73 -0.20
N GLU A 82 11.27 -17.75 0.11
CA GLU A 82 11.95 -17.83 1.41
C GLU A 82 13.11 -16.84 1.44
N ILE A 83 13.25 -16.10 2.54
CA ILE A 83 14.30 -15.08 2.70
C ILE A 83 15.69 -15.74 2.59
N ASP A 84 15.86 -16.90 3.21
CA ASP A 84 17.12 -17.63 3.20
C ASP A 84 17.48 -18.22 1.82
N ALA A 85 16.48 -18.49 0.98
CA ALA A 85 16.67 -18.99 -0.38
C ALA A 85 16.93 -17.87 -1.39
N MET A 86 16.68 -16.61 -1.04
CA MET A 86 16.92 -15.48 -1.94
C MET A 86 18.38 -15.39 -2.35
N THR A 87 18.60 -15.15 -3.64
CA THR A 87 19.95 -14.97 -4.21
C THR A 87 20.20 -13.56 -4.72
N CYS A 88 19.16 -12.87 -5.15
CA CYS A 88 19.25 -11.50 -5.66
C CYS A 88 17.98 -10.72 -5.41
N VAL A 89 18.13 -9.43 -5.09
CA VAL A 89 17.05 -8.46 -5.02
C VAL A 89 17.35 -7.34 -6.00
N THR A 90 16.46 -7.14 -6.96
CA THR A 90 16.62 -6.14 -8.03
C THR A 90 15.45 -5.17 -8.01
N LEU A 91 15.71 -3.89 -8.16
CA LEU A 91 14.70 -2.86 -8.37
C LEU A 91 14.50 -2.67 -9.87
N LEU A 92 13.30 -2.98 -10.36
CA LEU A 92 12.91 -2.80 -11.75
C LEU A 92 12.32 -1.41 -11.97
N PRO A 93 12.60 -0.78 -13.13
CA PRO A 93 12.10 0.55 -13.48
C PRO A 93 10.58 0.59 -13.66
N ALA A 94 10.02 1.78 -13.49
CA ALA A 94 8.61 2.08 -13.74
C ALA A 94 8.37 2.31 -15.24
N VAL A 95 8.09 1.28 -16.03
CA VAL A 95 7.90 1.40 -17.49
C VAL A 95 6.45 1.68 -17.87
N LYS A 96 5.48 0.98 -17.28
CA LYS A 96 4.02 1.15 -17.51
C LYS A 96 3.21 1.04 -16.22
N GLY A 97 3.76 1.49 -15.10
CA GLY A 97 3.17 1.36 -13.78
C GLY A 97 4.19 1.67 -12.70
N PRO A 98 3.97 1.28 -11.45
CA PRO A 98 4.94 1.46 -10.39
C PRO A 98 6.22 0.65 -10.65
N ALA A 99 7.32 1.08 -10.04
CA ALA A 99 8.53 0.27 -9.99
C ALA A 99 8.25 -1.03 -9.20
N HIS A 100 9.01 -2.10 -9.48
CA HIS A 100 8.80 -3.41 -8.86
C HIS A 100 10.07 -3.89 -8.18
N TRP A 101 9.89 -4.56 -7.07
CA TRP A 101 10.90 -5.44 -6.51
C TRP A 101 10.88 -6.77 -7.25
N GLN A 102 12.03 -7.25 -7.67
CA GLN A 102 12.22 -8.60 -8.18
C GLN A 102 13.06 -9.39 -7.19
N PHE A 103 12.54 -10.50 -6.74
CA PHE A 103 13.23 -11.45 -5.87
C PHE A 103 13.53 -12.71 -6.64
N ASP A 104 14.81 -13.06 -6.72
CA ASP A 104 15.28 -14.25 -7.40
C ASP A 104 15.67 -15.32 -6.36
N ALA A 105 15.17 -16.54 -6.55
CA ALA A 105 15.56 -17.70 -5.77
C ALA A 105 15.73 -18.93 -6.68
N PRO A 106 16.60 -19.88 -6.31
CA PRO A 106 16.85 -21.07 -7.13
C PRO A 106 15.60 -21.92 -7.33
N GLY A 107 15.37 -22.41 -8.54
CA GLY A 107 14.33 -23.37 -8.85
C GLY A 107 12.91 -22.84 -8.95
N GLN A 108 12.72 -21.52 -8.85
CA GLN A 108 11.41 -20.89 -8.99
C GLN A 108 11.47 -19.62 -9.84
N PRO A 109 10.36 -19.22 -10.48
CA PRO A 109 10.32 -17.98 -11.24
C PRO A 109 10.52 -16.78 -10.32
N PRO A 110 11.07 -15.66 -10.85
CA PRO A 110 11.23 -14.43 -10.10
C PRO A 110 9.90 -13.91 -9.54
N LEU A 111 9.88 -13.56 -8.25
CA LEU A 111 8.72 -12.95 -7.62
C LEU A 111 8.78 -11.43 -7.83
N LEU A 112 7.74 -10.88 -8.46
CA LEU A 112 7.61 -9.45 -8.75
C LEU A 112 6.59 -8.81 -7.80
N ILE A 113 7.03 -7.82 -7.05
CA ILE A 113 6.19 -7.09 -6.08
C ILE A 113 6.23 -5.59 -6.41
N PRO A 114 5.09 -4.95 -6.74
CA PRO A 114 5.05 -3.50 -6.93
C PRO A 114 5.44 -2.75 -5.66
N LEU A 115 6.12 -1.62 -5.80
CA LEU A 115 6.52 -0.79 -4.66
C LEU A 115 5.31 -0.21 -3.90
N ASP A 116 4.19 -0.05 -4.59
CA ASP A 116 2.95 0.48 -4.05
C ASP A 116 1.96 -0.60 -3.60
N ALA A 117 2.35 -1.90 -3.62
CA ALA A 117 1.54 -3.00 -3.13
C ALA A 117 1.20 -2.81 -1.63
N PHE A 118 0.02 -3.29 -1.24
CA PHE A 118 -0.37 -3.25 0.16
C PHE A 118 0.62 -4.07 1.02
N GLY A 119 1.17 -3.46 2.07
CA GLY A 119 2.15 -4.12 2.95
C GLY A 119 3.57 -4.21 2.38
N ALA A 120 3.88 -3.55 1.25
CA ALA A 120 5.23 -3.52 0.68
C ALA A 120 6.25 -2.83 1.61
N ASP A 121 5.80 -2.02 2.57
CA ASP A 121 6.62 -1.43 3.62
C ASP A 121 7.26 -2.49 4.55
N ARG A 122 6.63 -3.64 4.75
CA ARG A 122 7.20 -4.76 5.51
C ARG A 122 8.46 -5.36 4.87
N LEU A 123 8.63 -5.18 3.57
CA LEU A 123 9.85 -5.63 2.88
C LEU A 123 11.12 -4.91 3.37
N PHE A 124 10.98 -3.69 3.90
CA PHE A 124 12.15 -3.00 4.48
C PHE A 124 12.70 -3.71 5.70
N ASP A 125 11.83 -4.32 6.52
CA ASP A 125 12.25 -5.13 7.67
C ASP A 125 13.02 -6.38 7.19
N VAL A 126 12.56 -7.01 6.10
CA VAL A 126 13.26 -8.13 5.46
C VAL A 126 14.63 -7.69 4.94
N PHE A 127 14.70 -6.54 4.27
CA PHE A 127 15.96 -6.05 3.71
C PHE A 127 17.02 -5.81 4.79
N VAL A 128 16.63 -5.32 5.96
CA VAL A 128 17.56 -5.11 7.08
C VAL A 128 18.20 -6.42 7.56
N THR A 129 17.53 -7.56 7.38
CA THR A 129 18.07 -8.88 7.76
C THR A 129 19.06 -9.46 6.75
N LEU A 130 19.12 -8.91 5.52
CA LEU A 130 20.01 -9.40 4.47
C LEU A 130 21.45 -8.91 4.68
N ASP A 131 22.37 -9.83 4.83
CA ASP A 131 23.79 -9.51 5.03
C ASP A 131 24.39 -8.69 3.88
N GLY A 132 24.95 -7.54 4.22
CA GLY A 132 25.67 -6.68 3.28
C GLY A 132 24.77 -5.81 2.39
N ILE A 133 23.51 -5.60 2.76
CA ILE A 133 22.65 -4.65 2.08
C ILE A 133 23.06 -3.20 2.38
N GLU A 134 23.11 -2.37 1.34
CA GLU A 134 23.39 -0.94 1.45
C GLU A 134 22.06 -0.14 1.49
N THR A 135 21.47 -0.01 2.68
CA THR A 135 20.15 0.62 2.88
C THR A 135 20.07 2.05 2.32
N GLU A 136 21.14 2.84 2.47
CA GLU A 136 21.19 4.21 1.93
C GLU A 136 21.15 4.23 0.40
N LYS A 137 21.86 3.31 -0.24
CA LYS A 137 21.87 3.17 -1.69
C LYS A 137 20.49 2.75 -2.20
N MET A 138 19.86 1.78 -1.53
CA MET A 138 18.50 1.32 -1.82
C MET A 138 17.50 2.48 -1.75
N LEU A 139 17.48 3.25 -0.66
CA LEU A 139 16.57 4.39 -0.50
C LEU A 139 16.81 5.49 -1.54
N ARG A 140 18.06 5.74 -1.93
CA ARG A 140 18.41 6.65 -3.02
C ARG A 140 17.82 6.20 -4.35
N GLN A 141 17.99 4.91 -4.69
CA GLN A 141 17.50 4.35 -5.95
C GLN A 141 15.96 4.38 -6.03
N ILE A 142 15.26 4.09 -4.94
CA ILE A 142 13.79 4.20 -4.88
C ILE A 142 13.34 5.65 -5.16
N LYS A 143 14.03 6.65 -4.58
CA LYS A 143 13.69 8.07 -4.79
C LYS A 143 13.98 8.57 -6.19
N GLN A 144 15.02 8.06 -6.83
CA GLN A 144 15.47 8.50 -8.16
C GLN A 144 14.69 7.84 -9.30
N THR A 145 13.91 6.79 -9.01
CA THR A 145 13.16 6.01 -10.00
C THR A 145 14.06 5.65 -11.20
N PRO A 146 14.89 4.62 -11.09
CA PRO A 146 15.88 4.30 -12.11
C PRO A 146 15.23 3.93 -13.45
N ASP A 147 15.89 4.29 -14.55
CA ASP A 147 15.43 3.96 -15.92
C ASP A 147 15.85 2.52 -16.34
N HIS A 148 16.63 1.84 -15.53
CA HIS A 148 17.14 0.49 -15.80
C HIS A 148 17.09 -0.38 -14.53
N PRO A 149 17.09 -1.71 -14.65
CA PRO A 149 17.14 -2.62 -13.50
C PRO A 149 18.40 -2.37 -12.65
N VAL A 150 18.21 -2.17 -11.35
CA VAL A 150 19.30 -1.94 -10.40
C VAL A 150 19.36 -3.06 -9.37
N VAL A 151 20.46 -3.78 -9.33
CA VAL A 151 20.68 -4.81 -8.30
C VAL A 151 20.96 -4.10 -6.96
N ILE A 152 20.06 -4.32 -6.01
CA ILE A 152 20.14 -3.73 -4.66
C ILE A 152 20.93 -4.65 -3.73
N TRP A 153 20.72 -5.97 -3.85
CA TRP A 153 21.41 -6.95 -3.03
C TRP A 153 21.64 -8.23 -3.81
N ARG A 154 22.76 -8.89 -3.53
CA ARG A 154 23.08 -10.22 -4.05
C ARG A 154 23.78 -11.04 -2.98
N LYS A 155 23.30 -12.26 -2.77
CA LYS A 155 23.90 -13.21 -1.85
C LYS A 155 25.35 -13.50 -2.22
N ARG A 156 26.28 -13.26 -1.30
CA ARG A 156 27.67 -13.65 -1.51
C ARG A 156 27.78 -15.17 -1.35
N THR A 157 27.90 -15.87 -2.46
CA THR A 157 28.28 -17.29 -2.40
C THR A 157 29.73 -17.37 -1.93
N ALA A 158 29.95 -17.91 -0.73
CA ALA A 158 31.29 -18.23 -0.31
C ALA A 158 31.83 -19.27 -1.29
N LEU A 159 32.76 -18.89 -2.14
CA LEU A 159 33.56 -19.84 -2.92
C LEU A 159 34.33 -20.68 -1.91
N LEU A 160 33.86 -21.90 -1.67
CA LEU A 160 34.65 -22.93 -0.99
C LEU A 160 35.90 -23.15 -1.80
N ARG A 161 37.00 -22.71 -1.27
CA ARG A 161 38.36 -22.89 -1.81
C ARG A 161 38.91 -24.18 -1.25
#